data_321cbf545a919aacceb9383f62bc88f8
#
_entry.id   321cbf545a919aacceb9383f62bc88f8
#
_cell.length_a   1.000
_cell.length_b   1.000
_cell.length_c   1.000
_cell.angle_alpha   90.00
_cell.angle_beta   90.00
_cell.angle_gamma   90.00
#
_symmetry.space_group_name_H-M   'P 1'
#
loop_
_entity.id
_entity.type
_entity.pdbx_description
1 polymer ?
#
loop_
_entity_poly.entity_id
_entity_poly.type
_entity_poly.pdbx_seq_one_letter_code
_entity_poly.pdbx_strand_id
1 'polypeptide(L)'
;MAGACGLKADPRGVDQVRPKTIASLSGQAATDGVHLEWQRPAAYANGQRMDDLGGFLVFRGLPGEDAKEIANVPVTDRDRFRPEKSFNYVDKEASKSGTYYYRVISYTTDAYYSLPSNQVTIAIAP
;
A
#
# COMPACT_ATOMS: atom_id res chain seq x y z
N MET A 1 -6.87 -15.90 -28.79
CA MET A 1 -6.37 -15.79 -28.33
C MET A 1 -6.16 -15.81 -27.81
N ALA A 2 -6.15 -15.97 -27.72
CA ALA A 2 -5.86 -15.94 -27.01
C ALA A 2 -5.79 -16.01 -26.49
N GLY A 3 -5.81 -16.18 -26.36
CA GLY A 3 -5.52 -16.30 -25.71
C GLY A 3 -5.31 -16.64 -25.44
N ALA A 4 -5.18 -16.94 -25.45
CA ALA A 4 -4.71 -17.20 -25.17
C ALA A 4 -4.35 -17.40 -24.89
N CYS A 5 -4.37 -17.36 -25.17
CA CYS A 5 -3.65 -17.78 -24.77
C CYS A 5 -3.60 -18.18 -23.79
N GLY A 6 -3.44 -19.11 -23.84
CA GLY A 6 -3.39 -19.66 -22.59
C GLY A 6 -3.25 -18.69 -21.51
N LEU A 7 -2.96 -17.62 -21.89
CA LEU A 7 -2.83 -16.57 -20.94
C LEU A 7 -4.12 -16.37 -20.19
N LYS A 8 -4.01 -16.39 -18.91
CA LYS A 8 -5.13 -16.24 -18.05
C LYS A 8 -5.53 -14.82 -17.89
N ALA A 9 -5.65 -14.12 -18.97
CA ALA A 9 -6.10 -12.74 -18.86
C ALA A 9 -7.45 -12.71 -18.18
N ASP A 10 -7.59 -11.91 -17.16
CA ASP A 10 -8.87 -11.64 -16.55
C ASP A 10 -9.73 -10.95 -17.58
N PRO A 11 -11.00 -11.39 -17.81
CA PRO A 11 -11.87 -10.73 -18.75
C PRO A 11 -12.19 -9.29 -18.38
N ARG A 12 -11.98 -8.92 -17.12
CA ARG A 12 -12.12 -7.54 -16.69
C ARG A 12 -10.84 -6.77 -17.00
N GLY A 13 -10.96 -5.47 -17.26
CA GLY A 13 -9.80 -4.62 -17.44
C GLY A 13 -9.04 -4.45 -16.13
N VAL A 14 -7.78 -4.04 -16.23
CA VAL A 14 -6.92 -3.90 -15.05
C VAL A 14 -7.49 -2.92 -14.04
N ASP A 15 -8.16 -1.86 -14.48
CA ASP A 15 -8.75 -0.87 -13.57
C ASP A 15 -10.02 -1.37 -12.89
N GLN A 16 -10.54 -2.51 -13.31
CA GLN A 16 -11.71 -3.13 -12.68
C GLN A 16 -11.32 -4.08 -11.56
N VAL A 17 -10.04 -4.43 -11.46
CA VAL A 17 -9.58 -5.42 -10.48
C VAL A 17 -8.54 -4.88 -9.52
N ARG A 18 -7.81 -3.83 -9.91
CA ARG A 18 -6.80 -3.28 -9.00
C ARG A 18 -7.40 -2.19 -8.11
N PRO A 19 -6.99 -2.12 -6.85
CA PRO A 19 -7.47 -1.06 -5.96
C PRO A 19 -7.07 0.32 -6.46
N LYS A 20 -7.87 1.30 -6.10
CA LYS A 20 -7.55 2.69 -6.36
C LYS A 20 -6.26 3.07 -5.63
N THR A 21 -5.46 3.92 -6.24
CA THR A 21 -4.19 4.37 -5.66
C THR A 21 -4.44 5.12 -4.36
N ILE A 22 -3.67 4.78 -3.33
CA ILE A 22 -3.73 5.50 -2.05
C ILE A 22 -3.05 6.85 -2.22
N ALA A 23 -3.74 7.92 -1.85
CA ALA A 23 -3.21 9.28 -1.97
C ALA A 23 -3.07 9.96 -0.61
N SER A 24 -3.26 9.22 0.47
CA SER A 24 -3.37 9.76 1.83
C SER A 24 -2.24 9.31 2.75
N LEU A 25 -1.17 8.72 2.22
CA LEU A 25 -0.07 8.28 3.07
C LEU A 25 0.58 9.48 3.76
N SER A 26 0.72 9.40 5.07
CA SER A 26 1.42 10.38 5.88
C SER A 26 2.39 9.66 6.80
N GLY A 27 3.39 10.39 7.29
CA GLY A 27 4.38 9.80 8.17
C GLY A 27 4.96 10.82 9.12
N GLN A 28 5.44 10.33 10.25
CA GLN A 28 6.04 11.18 11.27
C GLN A 28 7.10 10.40 12.03
N ALA A 29 8.25 11.03 12.22
CA ALA A 29 9.31 10.44 13.03
C ALA A 29 8.95 10.56 14.51
N ALA A 30 9.23 9.50 15.26
CA ALA A 30 9.03 9.45 16.70
C ALA A 30 10.19 8.70 17.33
N THR A 31 10.21 8.62 18.65
CA THR A 31 11.32 7.99 19.36
C THR A 31 11.40 6.48 19.10
N ASP A 32 10.30 5.85 18.74
CA ASP A 32 10.24 4.40 18.49
C ASP A 32 10.31 4.05 16.99
N GLY A 33 10.50 5.05 16.12
CA GLY A 33 10.60 4.81 14.68
C GLY A 33 9.78 5.80 13.87
N VAL A 34 9.45 5.40 12.65
CA VAL A 34 8.62 6.22 11.77
C VAL A 34 7.20 5.67 11.79
N HIS A 35 6.25 6.52 12.14
CA HIS A 35 4.83 6.17 12.17
C HIS A 35 4.21 6.55 10.84
N LEU A 36 3.64 5.57 10.15
CA LEU A 36 2.96 5.74 8.88
C LEU A 36 1.47 5.54 9.08
N GLU A 37 0.68 6.32 8.38
CA GLU A 37 -0.77 6.21 8.42
C GLU A 37 -1.33 6.45 7.03
N TRP A 38 -2.38 5.71 6.67
CA TRP A 38 -3.06 5.89 5.39
C TRP A 38 -4.49 5.43 5.53
N GLN A 39 -5.31 5.82 4.55
CA GLN A 39 -6.69 5.36 4.49
C GLN A 39 -6.82 4.30 3.41
N ARG A 40 -7.64 3.29 3.68
CA ARG A 40 -7.88 2.23 2.71
C ARG A 40 -8.65 2.76 1.51
N PRO A 41 -8.36 2.25 0.31
CA PRO A 41 -9.24 2.56 -0.81
C PRO A 41 -10.57 1.81 -0.64
N ALA A 42 -11.67 2.46 -1.01
CA ALA A 42 -13.00 1.87 -0.95
C ALA A 42 -13.44 1.36 -2.32
N ALA A 43 -12.65 1.61 -3.35
CA ALA A 43 -13.03 1.34 -4.72
C ALA A 43 -11.86 0.82 -5.53
N TYR A 44 -12.18 0.16 -6.64
CA TYR A 44 -11.20 -0.15 -7.67
C TYR A 44 -10.82 1.12 -8.42
N ALA A 45 -9.77 1.05 -9.23
CA ALA A 45 -9.28 2.19 -9.97
C ALA A 45 -10.34 2.80 -10.89
N ASN A 46 -11.30 2.00 -11.36
CA ASN A 46 -12.41 2.49 -12.19
C ASN A 46 -13.55 3.11 -11.39
N GLY A 47 -13.46 3.17 -10.05
CA GLY A 47 -14.46 3.78 -9.19
C GLY A 47 -15.52 2.83 -8.65
N GLN A 48 -15.57 1.58 -9.13
CA GLN A 48 -16.54 0.63 -8.61
C GLN A 48 -16.16 0.20 -7.20
N ARG A 49 -17.18 -0.05 -6.38
CA ARG A 49 -16.98 -0.45 -4.99
C ARG A 49 -16.16 -1.73 -4.90
N MET A 50 -15.20 -1.74 -3.99
CA MET A 50 -14.31 -2.88 -3.75
C MET A 50 -14.63 -3.52 -2.42
N ASP A 51 -14.80 -4.84 -2.42
CA ASP A 51 -15.10 -5.60 -1.21
C ASP A 51 -14.10 -6.74 -0.97
N ASP A 52 -13.02 -6.79 -1.75
CA ASP A 52 -12.03 -7.86 -1.68
C ASP A 52 -10.63 -7.36 -1.33
N LEU A 53 -10.54 -6.27 -0.59
CA LEU A 53 -9.25 -5.76 -0.14
C LEU A 53 -8.55 -6.79 0.74
N GLY A 54 -7.32 -7.17 0.35
CA GLY A 54 -6.55 -8.18 1.05
C GLY A 54 -5.53 -7.62 2.02
N GLY A 55 -4.98 -6.45 1.73
CA GLY A 55 -3.99 -5.85 2.61
C GLY A 55 -3.16 -4.79 1.93
N PHE A 56 -2.03 -4.48 2.58
CA PHE A 56 -1.12 -3.44 2.14
C PHE A 56 0.32 -3.92 2.22
N LEU A 57 1.13 -3.48 1.28
CA LEU A 57 2.57 -3.67 1.32
C LEU A 57 3.21 -2.32 1.57
N VAL A 58 4.12 -2.26 2.54
CA VAL A 58 4.83 -1.04 2.90
C VAL A 58 6.24 -1.13 2.34
N PHE A 59 6.66 -0.07 1.65
CA PHE A 59 7.98 0.01 1.03
C PHE A 59 8.77 1.16 1.64
N ARG A 60 10.06 0.94 1.83
CA ARG A 60 10.99 1.96 2.33
C ARG A 60 12.23 1.99 1.44
N GLY A 61 12.74 3.18 1.16
CA GLY A 61 13.97 3.35 0.42
C GLY A 61 14.83 4.45 1.00
N LEU A 62 16.09 4.45 0.59
CA LEU A 62 17.02 5.55 0.84
C LEU A 62 17.04 6.43 -0.40
N PRO A 63 17.37 7.72 -0.27
CA PRO A 63 17.42 8.61 -1.43
C PRO A 63 18.34 8.05 -2.53
N GLY A 64 17.83 8.01 -3.75
CA GLY A 64 18.58 7.50 -4.89
C GLY A 64 18.58 5.99 -5.04
N GLU A 65 17.93 5.26 -4.16
CA GLU A 65 17.83 3.80 -4.22
C GLU A 65 16.37 3.37 -4.41
N ASP A 66 16.20 2.18 -4.94
CA ASP A 66 14.87 1.60 -5.08
C ASP A 66 14.33 1.22 -3.71
N ALA A 67 13.03 1.43 -3.52
CA ALA A 67 12.37 1.03 -2.30
C ALA A 67 12.24 -0.49 -2.23
N LYS A 68 12.32 -1.02 -1.03
CA LYS A 68 12.14 -2.45 -0.76
C LYS A 68 10.96 -2.64 0.15
N GLU A 69 10.25 -3.75 -0.05
CA GLU A 69 9.14 -4.11 0.82
C GLU A 69 9.67 -4.41 2.23
N ILE A 70 9.10 -3.75 3.22
CA ILE A 70 9.50 -3.96 4.62
C ILE A 70 8.39 -4.59 5.45
N ALA A 71 7.14 -4.56 4.98
CA ALA A 71 6.04 -5.10 5.77
C ALA A 71 4.84 -5.42 4.90
N ASN A 72 4.05 -6.38 5.38
CA ASN A 72 2.74 -6.70 4.84
C ASN A 72 1.74 -6.49 5.97
N VAL A 73 0.73 -5.64 5.74
CA VAL A 73 -0.32 -5.35 6.70
C VAL A 73 -1.61 -5.95 6.17
N PRO A 74 -1.95 -7.18 6.56
CA PRO A 74 -3.15 -7.82 6.03
C PRO A 74 -4.42 -7.20 6.59
N VAL A 75 -5.48 -7.23 5.78
CA VAL A 75 -6.82 -6.82 6.21
C VAL A 75 -7.58 -8.10 6.54
N THR A 76 -8.03 -8.21 7.78
CA THR A 76 -8.81 -9.37 8.20
C THR A 76 -10.23 -9.25 7.66
N ASP A 77 -10.97 -10.35 7.65
CA ASP A 77 -12.37 -10.33 7.24
C ASP A 77 -13.16 -9.33 8.07
N ARG A 78 -12.85 -9.28 9.36
CA ARG A 78 -13.49 -8.33 10.26
C ARG A 78 -13.27 -6.89 9.82
N ASP A 79 -12.01 -6.55 9.50
CA ASP A 79 -11.67 -5.19 9.11
C ASP A 79 -12.18 -4.84 7.71
N ARG A 80 -12.30 -5.85 6.85
CA ARG A 80 -12.73 -5.64 5.46
C ARG A 80 -14.12 -5.06 5.38
N PHE A 81 -14.99 -5.46 6.29
CA PHE A 81 -16.38 -5.05 6.28
C PHE A 81 -16.71 -3.97 7.31
N ARG A 82 -15.68 -3.46 7.99
CA ARG A 82 -15.88 -2.40 8.97
C ARG A 82 -15.86 -1.03 8.31
N PRO A 83 -16.49 -0.04 8.95
CA PRO A 83 -16.37 1.34 8.49
C PRO A 83 -15.00 1.95 8.74
N GLU A 84 -14.16 1.30 9.56
CA GLU A 84 -12.79 1.75 9.81
C GLU A 84 -12.01 1.85 8.51
N LYS A 85 -11.37 2.98 8.30
CA LYS A 85 -10.68 3.22 7.04
C LYS A 85 -9.20 3.53 7.21
N SER A 86 -8.76 3.78 8.43
CA SER A 86 -7.35 4.14 8.69
C SER A 86 -6.56 2.92 9.08
N PHE A 87 -5.37 2.82 8.51
CA PHE A 87 -4.39 1.79 8.85
C PHE A 87 -3.08 2.46 9.15
N ASN A 88 -2.23 1.79 9.91
CA ASN A 88 -0.94 2.35 10.29
C ASN A 88 0.11 1.26 10.41
N TYR A 89 1.36 1.69 10.35
CA TYR A 89 2.50 0.81 10.54
C TYR A 89 3.63 1.63 11.15
N VAL A 90 4.36 1.04 12.09
CA VAL A 90 5.52 1.69 12.70
C VAL A 90 6.78 1.01 12.21
N ASP A 91 7.62 1.75 11.49
CA ASP A 91 8.90 1.25 11.02
C ASP A 91 9.94 1.50 12.11
N LYS A 92 10.16 0.48 12.93
CA LYS A 92 11.07 0.58 14.07
C LYS A 92 12.53 0.52 13.65
N GLU A 93 12.80 0.04 12.45
CA GLU A 93 14.17 -0.04 11.96
C GLU A 93 14.70 1.31 11.48
N ALA A 94 13.81 2.25 11.18
CA ALA A 94 14.20 3.60 10.79
C ALA A 94 14.40 4.48 12.02
N SER A 95 15.18 4.01 12.98
CA SER A 95 15.46 4.75 14.21
C SER A 95 16.79 5.50 14.15
N LYS A 96 17.60 5.23 13.12
CA LYS A 96 18.90 5.89 12.96
C LYS A 96 18.72 7.17 12.17
N SER A 97 19.59 8.14 12.44
CA SER A 97 19.58 9.39 11.67
C SER A 97 19.73 9.08 10.19
N GLY A 98 19.07 9.86 9.37
CA GLY A 98 19.10 9.71 7.93
C GLY A 98 17.76 10.09 7.32
N THR A 99 17.69 9.94 6.02
CA THR A 99 16.48 10.25 5.27
C THR A 99 15.94 8.97 4.66
N TYR A 100 14.64 8.77 4.82
CA TYR A 100 13.95 7.58 4.31
C TYR A 100 12.73 8.04 3.51
N TYR A 101 12.38 7.29 2.46
CA TYR A 101 11.12 7.55 1.78
C TYR A 101 10.25 6.29 1.82
N TYR A 102 8.93 6.51 1.81
CA TYR A 102 7.96 5.44 1.98
C TYR A 102 6.87 5.51 0.93
N ARG A 103 6.37 4.36 0.55
CA ARG A 103 5.18 4.21 -0.27
C ARG A 103 4.42 2.98 0.19
N VAL A 104 3.12 2.96 -0.09
CA VAL A 104 2.26 1.83 0.26
C VAL A 104 1.50 1.40 -1.00
N ILE A 105 1.36 0.10 -1.17
CA ILE A 105 0.55 -0.51 -2.22
C ILE A 105 -0.54 -1.31 -1.54
N SER A 106 -1.78 -1.20 -2.01
CA SER A 106 -2.84 -2.09 -1.56
C SER A 106 -3.00 -3.25 -2.53
N TYR A 107 -3.57 -4.36 -2.05
CA TYR A 107 -3.80 -5.52 -2.91
C TYR A 107 -5.12 -6.18 -2.54
N THR A 108 -5.69 -6.89 -3.52
CA THR A 108 -6.92 -7.65 -3.31
C THR A 108 -6.61 -9.05 -2.83
N THR A 109 -7.64 -9.78 -2.40
CA THR A 109 -7.49 -11.17 -1.99
C THR A 109 -7.02 -12.07 -3.14
N ASP A 110 -7.22 -11.63 -4.38
CA ASP A 110 -6.74 -12.35 -5.57
C ASP A 110 -5.38 -11.85 -6.04
N ALA A 111 -4.71 -11.03 -5.23
CA ALA A 111 -3.36 -10.51 -5.51
C ALA A 111 -3.28 -9.58 -6.72
N TYR A 112 -4.27 -8.74 -6.90
CA TYR A 112 -4.17 -7.61 -7.82
C TYR A 112 -3.68 -6.39 -7.04
N TYR A 113 -2.66 -5.73 -7.56
CA TYR A 113 -1.96 -4.67 -6.82
C TYR A 113 -2.30 -3.30 -7.36
N SER A 114 -2.45 -2.34 -6.47
CA SER A 114 -2.61 -0.94 -6.84
C SER A 114 -1.29 -0.36 -7.35
N LEU A 115 -1.35 0.81 -7.95
CA LEU A 115 -0.16 1.61 -8.17
C LEU A 115 0.34 2.13 -6.81
N PRO A 116 1.64 2.46 -6.70
CA PRO A 116 2.16 2.98 -5.43
C PRO A 116 1.48 4.27 -5.01
N SER A 117 1.38 4.45 -3.70
CA SER A 117 0.81 5.65 -3.11
C SER A 117 1.69 6.88 -3.36
N ASN A 118 1.23 8.03 -2.89
CA ASN A 118 2.08 9.19 -2.78
C ASN A 118 3.31 8.84 -1.94
N GLN A 119 4.43 9.47 -2.24
CA GLN A 119 5.67 9.27 -1.50
C GLN A 119 5.71 10.18 -0.27
N VAL A 120 6.16 9.62 0.83
CA VAL A 120 6.43 10.37 2.06
C VAL A 120 7.92 10.26 2.34
N THR A 121 8.56 11.39 2.57
CA THR A 121 10.00 11.45 2.86
C THR A 121 10.18 11.95 4.29
N ILE A 122 10.89 11.18 5.10
CA ILE A 122 11.10 11.47 6.51
C ILE A 122 12.58 11.62 6.77
N ALA A 123 12.99 12.77 7.33
CA ALA A 123 14.35 13.00 7.75
C ALA A 123 14.42 12.87 9.27
N ILE A 124 15.30 11.98 9.74
CA ILE A 124 15.50 11.76 11.17
C ILE A 124 16.80 12.42 11.56
N ALA A 125 16.73 13.36 12.49
CA ALA A 125 17.90 14.06 12.99
C ALA A 125 18.80 13.14 13.80
N PRO A 126 20.13 13.40 13.81
CA PRO A 126 21.05 12.60 14.60
C PRO A 126 20.84 12.80 16.11
#